data_9c293995278c3544d0ac552f3cd35115
#
_entry.id   9c293995278c3544d0ac552f3cd35115
#
_cell.length_a   1.000
_cell.length_b   1.000
_cell.length_c   1.000
_cell.angle_alpha   90.00
_cell.angle_beta   90.00
_cell.angle_gamma   90.00
#
_symmetry.space_group_name_H-M   'P 1'
#
loop_
_entity.id
_entity.type
_entity.pdbx_description
1 polymer ?
#
loop_
_entity_poly.entity_id
_entity_poly.type
_entity_poly.pdbx_seq_one_letter_code
_entity_poly.pdbx_strand_id
1 'polypeptide(L)'
;MHEAMLSKKLGDSRVQCNICQWRCKIAVEHSGVCRMYQNRDGTLYNLNYAQASSVAADPIEKKPLFHFHPGSLVFSLGGWGCNFHCEDCQNWQISCPKAGEPWRNSRPIPPREAVELAKHYQCAGIAWTYNEPTIWFEYTFDSARLAKENGLYTVYVTNGYTTPEALDTIGPYLDAWRVDVKGFTDSFYQKLSRVHNWRGILEVAERAKHKWNMHVEVVTNIIPTMNDDDQQLEGIAKWI
;
A
#
# COMPACT_ATOMS: atom_id res chain seq x y z
N MET A 1 1.92 -13.74 -12.05
CA MET A 1 0.69 -13.05 -12.50
C MET A 1 -0.48 -13.72 -11.81
N HIS A 2 -1.39 -12.95 -11.24
CA HIS A 2 -2.53 -13.43 -10.44
C HIS A 2 -3.79 -12.64 -10.83
N GLU A 3 -4.94 -13.31 -10.95
CA GLU A 3 -6.20 -12.62 -11.24
C GLU A 3 -6.58 -11.67 -10.09
N ALA A 4 -7.03 -10.46 -10.43
CA ALA A 4 -7.36 -9.45 -9.44
C ALA A 4 -8.68 -9.78 -8.74
N MET A 5 -8.67 -9.72 -7.41
CA MET A 5 -9.84 -10.01 -6.55
C MET A 5 -10.95 -8.95 -6.69
N LEU A 6 -10.58 -7.69 -6.86
CA LEU A 6 -11.50 -6.56 -6.84
C LEU A 6 -11.55 -5.85 -8.20
N SER A 7 -12.28 -6.43 -9.12
CA SER A 7 -12.52 -5.87 -10.45
C SER A 7 -13.99 -5.93 -10.84
N LYS A 8 -14.38 -5.09 -11.78
CA LYS A 8 -15.70 -5.09 -12.40
C LYS A 8 -15.55 -5.08 -13.92
N LYS A 9 -16.17 -6.04 -14.59
CA LYS A 9 -16.25 -6.07 -16.06
C LYS A 9 -17.12 -4.91 -16.56
N LEU A 10 -16.67 -4.24 -17.60
CA LEU A 10 -17.37 -3.17 -18.30
C LEU A 10 -17.66 -3.62 -19.75
N GLY A 11 -18.41 -2.82 -20.50
CA GLY A 11 -18.59 -3.05 -21.94
C GLY A 11 -17.26 -3.00 -22.71
N ASP A 12 -17.23 -3.61 -23.91
CA ASP A 12 -16.06 -3.63 -24.81
C ASP A 12 -14.81 -4.26 -24.20
N SER A 13 -14.98 -5.33 -23.44
CA SER A 13 -13.90 -6.05 -22.73
C SER A 13 -13.03 -5.15 -21.84
N ARG A 14 -13.49 -3.96 -21.50
CA ARG A 14 -12.83 -3.11 -20.48
C ARG A 14 -13.11 -3.63 -19.08
N VAL A 15 -12.20 -3.36 -18.15
CA VAL A 15 -12.37 -3.70 -16.74
C VAL A 15 -12.14 -2.47 -15.87
N GLN A 16 -12.87 -2.37 -14.77
CA GLN A 16 -12.59 -1.38 -13.71
C GLN A 16 -11.86 -2.07 -12.57
N CYS A 17 -10.69 -1.53 -12.22
CA CYS A 17 -9.96 -1.91 -11.02
C CYS A 17 -10.56 -1.18 -9.81
N ASN A 18 -10.90 -1.92 -8.75
CA ASN A 18 -11.49 -1.37 -7.53
C ASN A 18 -10.56 -1.49 -6.32
N ILE A 19 -9.26 -1.65 -6.52
CA ILE A 19 -8.26 -1.80 -5.45
C ILE A 19 -7.94 -0.45 -4.79
N CYS A 20 -7.69 0.60 -5.59
CA CYS A 20 -7.41 1.94 -5.08
C CYS A 20 -8.38 2.98 -5.63
N GLN A 21 -8.37 4.17 -5.06
CA GLN A 21 -9.36 5.21 -5.35
C GLN A 21 -9.27 5.81 -6.77
N TRP A 22 -8.22 5.48 -7.53
CA TRP A 22 -8.19 5.77 -8.97
C TRP A 22 -9.32 5.09 -9.74
N ARG A 23 -9.78 3.92 -9.30
CA ARG A 23 -10.84 3.16 -9.95
C ARG A 23 -10.65 3.10 -11.48
N CYS A 24 -9.41 2.77 -11.89
CA CYS A 24 -8.98 2.79 -13.28
C CYS A 24 -9.91 1.97 -14.16
N LYS A 25 -10.43 2.58 -15.23
CA LYS A 25 -11.13 1.88 -16.31
C LYS A 25 -10.13 1.53 -17.39
N ILE A 26 -9.78 0.25 -17.50
CA ILE A 26 -8.61 -0.24 -18.23
C ILE A 26 -9.09 -0.97 -19.50
N ALA A 27 -8.64 -0.50 -20.66
CA ALA A 27 -8.87 -1.16 -21.94
C ALA A 27 -8.04 -2.45 -22.06
N VAL A 28 -8.41 -3.31 -23.00
CA VAL A 28 -7.67 -4.56 -23.28
C VAL A 28 -6.21 -4.24 -23.57
N GLU A 29 -5.31 -5.05 -23.04
CA GLU A 29 -3.83 -4.93 -23.10
C GLU A 29 -3.24 -3.65 -22.48
N HIS A 30 -4.05 -2.83 -21.78
CA HIS A 30 -3.57 -1.65 -21.06
C HIS A 30 -3.47 -1.91 -19.57
N SER A 31 -2.70 -1.06 -18.88
CA SER A 31 -2.51 -1.10 -17.43
C SER A 31 -3.12 0.13 -16.75
N GLY A 32 -3.43 -0.01 -15.46
CA GLY A 32 -3.83 1.11 -14.60
C GLY A 32 -2.67 2.07 -14.30
N VAL A 33 -2.97 3.15 -13.56
CA VAL A 33 -2.00 4.19 -13.16
C VAL A 33 -0.76 3.61 -12.49
N CYS A 34 -0.93 2.63 -11.60
CA CYS A 34 0.17 1.96 -10.90
C CYS A 34 1.05 1.05 -11.78
N ARG A 35 0.61 0.72 -13.01
CA ARG A 35 1.23 -0.18 -13.99
C ARG A 35 1.35 -1.64 -13.53
N MET A 36 0.83 -1.98 -12.34
CA MET A 36 0.90 -3.34 -11.78
C MET A 36 -0.38 -4.14 -11.98
N TYR A 37 -1.45 -3.51 -12.45
CA TYR A 37 -2.69 -4.16 -12.87
C TYR A 37 -2.92 -3.96 -14.35
N GLN A 38 -3.07 -5.08 -15.07
CA GLN A 38 -3.29 -5.09 -16.53
C GLN A 38 -4.57 -5.85 -16.88
N ASN A 39 -5.32 -5.30 -17.84
CA ASN A 39 -6.44 -6.00 -18.45
C ASN A 39 -5.94 -6.90 -19.59
N ARG A 40 -6.20 -8.20 -19.49
CA ARG A 40 -5.95 -9.17 -20.57
C ARG A 40 -7.27 -9.83 -20.94
N ASP A 41 -7.71 -9.61 -22.14
CA ASP A 41 -8.95 -10.19 -22.69
C ASP A 41 -10.19 -10.01 -21.77
N GLY A 42 -10.34 -8.84 -21.13
CA GLY A 42 -11.47 -8.55 -20.25
C GLY A 42 -11.33 -9.11 -18.83
N THR A 43 -10.16 -9.59 -18.45
CA THR A 43 -9.82 -10.02 -17.10
C THR A 43 -8.67 -9.20 -16.56
N LEU A 44 -8.80 -8.71 -15.31
CA LEU A 44 -7.77 -7.91 -14.66
C LEU A 44 -6.78 -8.82 -13.94
N TYR A 45 -5.48 -8.60 -14.16
CA TYR A 45 -4.41 -9.34 -13.50
C TYR A 45 -3.46 -8.43 -12.77
N ASN A 46 -3.06 -8.85 -11.55
CA ASN A 46 -1.92 -8.33 -10.84
C ASN A 46 -0.64 -8.95 -11.42
N LEU A 47 0.24 -8.11 -11.96
CA LEU A 47 1.50 -8.54 -12.58
C LEU A 47 2.60 -8.77 -11.55
N ASN A 48 2.44 -8.20 -10.35
CA ASN A 48 3.47 -8.12 -9.30
C ASN A 48 3.34 -9.21 -8.22
N TYR A 49 2.37 -10.12 -8.32
CA TYR A 49 2.13 -11.13 -7.29
C TYR A 49 3.40 -11.92 -6.94
N ALA A 50 3.74 -11.95 -5.65
CA ALA A 50 4.92 -12.60 -5.07
C ALA A 50 6.29 -12.07 -5.57
N GLN A 51 6.33 -10.90 -6.24
CA GLN A 51 7.57 -10.31 -6.75
C GLN A 51 8.03 -9.19 -5.81
N ALA A 52 8.94 -9.52 -4.88
CA ALA A 52 9.49 -8.54 -3.94
C ALA A 52 10.62 -7.72 -4.57
N SER A 53 10.57 -6.40 -4.39
CA SER A 53 11.65 -5.47 -4.73
C SER A 53 12.64 -5.29 -3.57
N SER A 54 12.14 -5.42 -2.35
CA SER A 54 12.89 -5.12 -1.12
C SER A 54 12.47 -6.07 -0.02
N VAL A 55 13.46 -6.52 0.77
CA VAL A 55 13.27 -7.44 1.89
C VAL A 55 14.24 -7.07 3.01
N ALA A 56 13.75 -6.95 4.24
CA ALA A 56 14.60 -6.74 5.41
C ALA A 56 13.90 -7.23 6.70
N ALA A 57 14.69 -7.58 7.71
CA ALA A 57 14.24 -7.67 9.10
C ALA A 57 14.67 -6.40 9.81
N ASP A 58 13.71 -5.58 10.21
CA ASP A 58 13.93 -4.25 10.78
C ASP A 58 13.22 -4.08 12.13
N PRO A 59 13.69 -3.21 13.03
CA PRO A 59 12.86 -2.72 14.13
C PRO A 59 11.57 -2.08 13.62
N ILE A 60 10.46 -2.29 14.35
CA ILE A 60 9.15 -1.75 13.99
C ILE A 60 9.16 -0.22 13.87
N GLU A 61 9.99 0.45 14.64
CA GLU A 61 10.16 1.90 14.61
C GLU A 61 10.70 2.43 13.27
N LYS A 62 11.38 1.59 12.48
CA LYS A 62 11.74 1.93 11.09
C LYS A 62 10.53 2.01 10.14
N LYS A 63 9.36 1.54 10.60
CA LYS A 63 8.10 1.68 9.86
C LYS A 63 7.29 2.89 10.31
N PRO A 64 7.91 3.86 10.95
CA PRO A 64 7.42 4.84 11.93
C PRO A 64 6.12 4.41 12.64
N LEU A 65 6.23 3.28 13.35
CA LEU A 65 5.25 2.78 14.31
C LEU A 65 5.92 2.76 15.68
N PHE A 66 5.60 3.74 16.53
CA PHE A 66 6.27 3.96 17.81
C PHE A 66 5.47 3.40 18.99
N HIS A 67 4.16 3.20 18.81
CA HIS A 67 3.23 2.76 19.84
C HIS A 67 2.64 1.36 19.57
N PHE A 68 3.08 0.72 18.49
CA PHE A 68 2.66 -0.63 18.11
C PHE A 68 3.81 -1.62 18.26
N HIS A 69 3.71 -2.51 19.26
CA HIS A 69 4.76 -3.51 19.58
C HIS A 69 6.19 -2.95 19.63
N PRO A 70 6.45 -1.87 20.42
CA PRO A 70 7.76 -1.21 20.43
C PRO A 70 8.90 -2.17 20.78
N GLY A 71 10.03 -2.02 20.08
CA GLY A 71 11.21 -2.87 20.24
C GLY A 71 11.13 -4.22 19.50
N SER A 72 10.02 -4.56 18.85
CA SER A 72 9.91 -5.80 18.08
C SER A 72 10.59 -5.72 16.71
N LEU A 73 11.08 -6.86 16.22
CA LEU A 73 11.49 -7.00 14.82
C LEU A 73 10.29 -7.32 13.95
N VAL A 74 10.25 -6.72 12.77
CA VAL A 74 9.23 -6.95 11.74
C VAL A 74 9.89 -7.34 10.42
N PHE A 75 9.35 -8.37 9.76
CA PHE A 75 9.79 -8.76 8.42
C PHE A 75 9.16 -7.84 7.39
N SER A 76 9.97 -7.04 6.73
CA SER A 76 9.57 -5.95 5.84
C SER A 76 9.66 -6.36 4.39
N LEU A 77 8.58 -6.18 3.65
CA LEU A 77 8.47 -6.53 2.23
C LEU A 77 8.00 -5.31 1.43
N GLY A 78 8.68 -5.05 0.32
CA GLY A 78 8.24 -4.11 -0.71
C GLY A 78 7.98 -4.79 -2.04
N GLY A 79 6.94 -4.35 -2.74
CA GLY A 79 6.66 -4.75 -4.12
C GLY A 79 7.23 -3.76 -5.12
N TRP A 80 6.65 -3.71 -6.32
CA TRP A 80 6.98 -2.76 -7.37
C TRP A 80 5.79 -1.87 -7.70
N GLY A 81 6.07 -0.63 -8.13
CA GLY A 81 5.08 0.34 -8.51
C GLY A 81 4.47 1.09 -7.32
N CYS A 82 3.67 2.11 -7.63
CA CYS A 82 2.87 2.88 -6.67
C CYS A 82 1.67 3.46 -7.39
N ASN A 83 0.59 3.75 -6.68
CA ASN A 83 -0.56 4.48 -7.20
C ASN A 83 -0.40 6.01 -7.09
N PHE A 84 0.68 6.48 -6.43
CA PHE A 84 1.13 7.87 -6.42
C PHE A 84 2.35 8.07 -7.31
N HIS A 85 2.57 9.32 -7.73
CA HIS A 85 3.75 9.74 -8.49
C HIS A 85 4.39 10.95 -7.80
N CYS A 86 4.72 10.78 -6.51
CA CYS A 86 5.29 11.85 -5.69
C CYS A 86 6.66 12.29 -6.20
N GLU A 87 6.87 13.59 -6.31
CA GLU A 87 8.14 14.17 -6.76
C GLU A 87 9.25 14.04 -5.69
N ASP A 88 8.86 13.91 -4.41
CA ASP A 88 9.72 13.72 -3.24
C ASP A 88 9.98 12.26 -2.88
N CYS A 89 9.61 11.30 -3.72
CA CYS A 89 9.66 9.88 -3.36
C CYS A 89 11.10 9.39 -3.18
N GLN A 90 11.51 9.10 -1.94
CA GLN A 90 12.82 8.52 -1.65
C GLN A 90 13.01 7.11 -2.25
N ASN A 91 11.91 6.38 -2.46
CA ASN A 91 11.90 5.02 -3.02
C ASN A 91 11.47 5.02 -4.51
N TRP A 92 11.74 6.09 -5.24
CA TRP A 92 11.30 6.26 -6.63
C TRP A 92 11.73 5.11 -7.56
N GLN A 93 12.87 4.49 -7.30
CA GLN A 93 13.40 3.37 -8.09
C GLN A 93 12.45 2.16 -8.12
N ILE A 94 11.80 1.86 -7.00
CA ILE A 94 10.83 0.75 -6.91
C ILE A 94 9.40 1.23 -7.12
N SER A 95 9.09 2.49 -6.78
CA SER A 95 7.74 3.07 -6.91
C SER A 95 7.40 3.47 -8.35
N CYS A 96 8.41 3.88 -9.14
CA CYS A 96 8.27 4.27 -10.55
C CYS A 96 9.24 3.50 -11.46
N PRO A 97 9.20 2.15 -11.47
CA PRO A 97 10.15 1.35 -12.20
C PRO A 97 10.04 1.58 -13.71
N LYS A 98 11.17 1.45 -14.42
CA LYS A 98 11.19 1.43 -15.89
C LYS A 98 10.53 0.14 -16.40
N ALA A 99 10.05 0.19 -17.64
CA ALA A 99 9.44 -0.99 -18.27
C ALA A 99 10.40 -2.19 -18.27
N GLY A 100 9.92 -3.34 -17.81
CA GLY A 100 10.68 -4.59 -17.72
C GLY A 100 11.64 -4.69 -16.51
N GLU A 101 11.86 -3.62 -15.75
CA GLU A 101 12.75 -3.61 -14.59
C GLU A 101 12.26 -4.52 -13.45
N PRO A 102 10.95 -4.54 -13.10
CA PRO A 102 10.45 -5.43 -12.05
C PRO A 102 10.82 -6.89 -12.27
N TRP A 103 10.74 -7.35 -13.50
CA TRP A 103 10.98 -8.75 -13.85
C TRP A 103 12.47 -9.17 -13.78
N ARG A 104 13.39 -8.23 -13.86
CA ARG A 104 14.84 -8.49 -13.81
C ARG A 104 15.40 -8.48 -12.40
N ASN A 105 14.81 -7.65 -11.53
CA ASN A 105 15.35 -7.37 -10.20
C ASN A 105 14.47 -7.89 -9.05
N SER A 106 13.40 -8.62 -9.36
CA SER A 106 12.53 -9.19 -8.35
C SER A 106 13.14 -10.41 -7.69
N ARG A 107 12.90 -10.53 -6.37
CA ARG A 107 13.03 -11.78 -5.64
C ARG A 107 11.63 -12.39 -5.50
N PRO A 108 11.38 -13.58 -6.10
CA PRO A 108 10.14 -14.31 -5.85
C PRO A 108 10.07 -14.73 -4.38
N ILE A 109 9.02 -14.31 -3.66
CA ILE A 109 8.76 -14.71 -2.28
C ILE A 109 7.26 -15.05 -2.18
N PRO A 110 6.89 -16.33 -2.36
CA PRO A 110 5.53 -16.78 -2.16
C PRO A 110 5.03 -16.48 -0.73
N PRO A 111 3.71 -16.32 -0.49
CA PRO A 111 3.16 -16.01 0.82
C PRO A 111 3.64 -16.92 1.97
N ARG A 112 3.76 -18.23 1.72
CA ARG A 112 4.29 -19.19 2.71
C ARG A 112 5.75 -18.89 3.05
N GLU A 113 6.60 -18.64 2.04
CA GLU A 113 8.01 -18.31 2.25
C GLU A 113 8.16 -17.00 3.05
N ALA A 114 7.29 -16.00 2.83
CA ALA A 114 7.31 -14.77 3.61
C ALA A 114 7.11 -15.04 5.11
N VAL A 115 6.17 -15.93 5.46
CA VAL A 115 5.93 -16.35 6.85
C VAL A 115 7.11 -17.15 7.41
N GLU A 116 7.68 -18.06 6.64
CA GLU A 116 8.84 -18.86 7.04
C GLU A 116 10.08 -17.99 7.28
N LEU A 117 10.33 -17.02 6.41
CA LEU A 117 11.40 -16.03 6.58
C LEU A 117 11.18 -15.14 7.81
N ALA A 118 9.96 -14.65 8.03
CA ALA A 118 9.65 -13.88 9.22
C ALA A 118 9.98 -14.65 10.51
N LYS A 119 9.60 -15.92 10.58
CA LYS A 119 9.93 -16.81 11.71
C LYS A 119 11.43 -17.07 11.82
N HIS A 120 12.10 -17.34 10.70
CA HIS A 120 13.55 -17.59 10.66
C HIS A 120 14.34 -16.41 11.22
N TYR A 121 13.96 -15.19 10.88
CA TYR A 121 14.57 -13.96 11.40
C TYR A 121 14.01 -13.51 12.76
N GLN A 122 13.21 -14.34 13.41
CA GLN A 122 12.61 -14.06 14.72
C GLN A 122 11.79 -12.76 14.74
N CYS A 123 11.19 -12.41 13.61
CA CYS A 123 10.29 -11.26 13.53
C CYS A 123 8.95 -11.60 14.17
N ALA A 124 8.38 -10.64 14.91
CA ALA A 124 7.07 -10.77 15.54
C ALA A 124 5.90 -10.54 14.58
N GLY A 125 6.19 -10.00 13.39
CA GLY A 125 5.18 -9.72 12.38
C GLY A 125 5.72 -9.50 10.98
N ILE A 126 4.81 -9.18 10.05
CA ILE A 126 5.13 -8.82 8.66
C ILE A 126 4.60 -7.41 8.37
N ALA A 127 5.43 -6.58 7.75
CA ALA A 127 5.05 -5.25 7.27
C ALA A 127 5.22 -5.16 5.74
N TRP A 128 4.17 -4.79 5.05
CA TRP A 128 4.25 -4.39 3.64
C TRP A 128 4.47 -2.88 3.58
N THR A 129 5.60 -2.49 2.98
CA THR A 129 6.19 -1.15 3.13
C THR A 129 7.07 -0.78 1.93
N TYR A 130 7.83 0.31 2.02
CA TYR A 130 8.76 0.89 1.04
C TYR A 130 8.09 1.57 -0.16
N ASN A 131 7.14 0.94 -0.81
CA ASN A 131 6.23 1.49 -1.82
C ASN A 131 4.79 1.41 -1.31
N GLU A 132 3.81 1.22 -2.18
CA GLU A 132 2.40 1.15 -1.78
C GLU A 132 1.90 -0.31 -1.72
N PRO A 133 1.59 -0.85 -0.53
CA PRO A 133 1.10 -2.22 -0.40
C PRO A 133 -0.27 -2.46 -1.06
N THR A 134 -1.14 -1.45 -1.13
CA THR A 134 -2.47 -1.57 -1.75
C THR A 134 -2.39 -2.10 -3.18
N ILE A 135 -1.38 -1.69 -3.98
CA ILE A 135 -1.26 -2.14 -5.37
C ILE A 135 -0.64 -3.55 -5.51
N TRP A 136 -0.32 -4.17 -4.40
CA TRP A 136 0.16 -5.56 -4.31
C TRP A 136 -0.89 -6.45 -3.63
N PHE A 137 -2.16 -6.12 -3.79
CA PHE A 137 -3.28 -6.49 -2.95
C PHE A 137 -3.45 -8.00 -2.73
N GLU A 138 -3.49 -8.79 -3.80
CA GLU A 138 -3.71 -10.24 -3.73
C GLU A 138 -2.60 -10.93 -2.94
N TYR A 139 -1.35 -10.50 -3.15
CA TYR A 139 -0.21 -11.03 -2.42
C TYR A 139 -0.25 -10.66 -0.93
N THR A 140 -0.56 -9.39 -0.63
CA THR A 140 -0.64 -8.94 0.76
C THR A 140 -1.82 -9.59 1.48
N PHE A 141 -2.95 -9.81 0.80
CA PHE A 141 -4.10 -10.52 1.34
C PHE A 141 -3.74 -11.98 1.69
N ASP A 142 -3.16 -12.73 0.75
CA ASP A 142 -2.80 -14.14 0.99
C ASP A 142 -1.74 -14.27 2.09
N SER A 143 -0.73 -13.41 2.08
CA SER A 143 0.33 -13.46 3.08
C SER A 143 -0.10 -12.94 4.44
N ALA A 144 -1.03 -11.97 4.53
CA ALA A 144 -1.61 -11.50 5.79
C ALA A 144 -2.43 -12.60 6.46
N ARG A 145 -3.28 -13.28 5.69
CA ARG A 145 -4.05 -14.42 6.19
C ARG A 145 -3.13 -15.50 6.77
N LEU A 146 -2.10 -15.90 6.03
CA LEU A 146 -1.13 -16.90 6.50
C LEU A 146 -0.32 -16.40 7.71
N ALA A 147 0.04 -15.12 7.77
CA ALA A 147 0.74 -14.53 8.91
C ALA A 147 -0.12 -14.63 10.19
N LYS A 148 -1.40 -14.27 10.11
CA LYS A 148 -2.35 -14.40 11.23
C LYS A 148 -2.52 -15.85 11.69
N GLU A 149 -2.66 -16.79 10.77
CA GLU A 149 -2.73 -18.24 11.09
C GLU A 149 -1.47 -18.73 11.82
N ASN A 150 -0.36 -18.02 11.68
CA ASN A 150 0.94 -18.34 12.29
C ASN A 150 1.30 -17.47 13.49
N GLY A 151 0.38 -16.67 14.00
CA GLY A 151 0.58 -15.84 15.20
C GLY A 151 1.47 -14.61 14.98
N LEU A 152 1.69 -14.20 13.72
CA LEU A 152 2.43 -12.99 13.38
C LEU A 152 1.48 -11.80 13.26
N TYR A 153 1.86 -10.63 13.79
CA TYR A 153 1.11 -9.41 13.53
C TYR A 153 1.38 -8.89 12.10
N THR A 154 0.47 -8.06 11.60
CA THR A 154 0.46 -7.62 10.20
C THR A 154 0.27 -6.12 10.10
N VAL A 155 1.07 -5.48 9.24
CA VAL A 155 1.16 -4.02 9.15
C VAL A 155 1.14 -3.54 7.71
N TYR A 156 0.27 -2.56 7.42
CA TYR A 156 0.41 -1.72 6.23
C TYR A 156 1.12 -0.41 6.56
N VAL A 157 2.14 -0.10 5.78
CA VAL A 157 2.79 1.21 5.72
C VAL A 157 2.41 1.80 4.36
N THR A 158 1.43 2.69 4.34
CA THR A 158 0.66 3.01 3.13
C THR A 158 0.43 4.52 2.96
N ASN A 159 0.23 4.96 1.73
CA ASN A 159 -0.29 6.30 1.44
C ASN A 159 -1.80 6.42 1.65
N GLY A 160 -2.48 5.32 2.02
CA GLY A 160 -3.90 5.30 2.35
C GLY A 160 -4.88 5.43 1.17
N TYR A 161 -4.41 5.51 -0.07
CA TYR A 161 -5.28 5.70 -1.25
C TYR A 161 -5.96 4.40 -1.70
N THR A 162 -6.32 3.58 -0.74
CA THR A 162 -7.06 2.31 -0.86
C THR A 162 -8.56 2.59 -0.98
N THR A 163 -9.32 1.73 -1.64
CA THR A 163 -10.78 1.83 -1.59
C THR A 163 -11.34 1.25 -0.28
N PRO A 164 -12.51 1.71 0.18
CA PRO A 164 -13.19 1.09 1.31
C PRO A 164 -13.41 -0.42 1.12
N GLU A 165 -13.74 -0.85 -0.11
CA GLU A 165 -13.95 -2.26 -0.44
C GLU A 165 -12.67 -3.10 -0.28
N ALA A 166 -11.53 -2.56 -0.71
CA ALA A 166 -10.25 -3.23 -0.56
C ALA A 166 -9.84 -3.30 0.92
N LEU A 167 -10.00 -2.20 1.67
CA LEU A 167 -9.78 -2.23 3.11
C LEU A 167 -10.69 -3.25 3.79
N ASP A 168 -11.98 -3.30 3.44
CA ASP A 168 -12.92 -4.24 4.04
C ASP A 168 -12.56 -5.71 3.76
N THR A 169 -11.98 -5.98 2.60
CA THR A 169 -11.55 -7.33 2.23
C THR A 169 -10.33 -7.78 3.03
N ILE A 170 -9.33 -6.93 3.20
CA ILE A 170 -8.10 -7.28 3.91
C ILE A 170 -8.17 -7.00 5.42
N GLY A 171 -9.07 -6.12 5.83
CA GLY A 171 -9.20 -5.63 7.21
C GLY A 171 -9.20 -6.69 8.30
N PRO A 172 -9.88 -7.85 8.14
CA PRO A 172 -9.82 -8.93 9.12
C PRO A 172 -8.42 -9.49 9.42
N TYR A 173 -7.46 -9.21 8.54
CA TYR A 173 -6.12 -9.75 8.58
C TYR A 173 -5.03 -8.70 8.84
N LEU A 174 -5.40 -7.43 9.12
CA LEU A 174 -4.46 -6.36 9.44
C LEU A 174 -4.61 -5.91 10.91
N ASP A 175 -3.49 -5.76 11.59
CA ASP A 175 -3.43 -5.31 12.98
C ASP A 175 -3.09 -3.81 13.08
N ALA A 176 -2.28 -3.29 12.15
CA ALA A 176 -1.88 -1.89 12.16
C ALA A 176 -1.92 -1.25 10.77
N TRP A 177 -2.31 0.01 10.76
CA TRP A 177 -2.40 0.90 9.60
C TRP A 177 -1.56 2.15 9.84
N ARG A 178 -0.34 2.17 9.32
CA ARG A 178 0.49 3.35 9.38
C ARG A 178 0.30 4.12 8.08
N VAL A 179 -0.30 5.30 8.17
CA VAL A 179 -0.71 6.09 7.00
C VAL A 179 0.08 7.37 6.85
N ASP A 180 0.53 7.65 5.61
CA ASP A 180 1.07 8.95 5.25
C ASP A 180 -0.07 9.93 4.92
N VAL A 181 -0.33 10.90 5.81
CA VAL A 181 -1.13 12.08 5.49
C VAL A 181 -0.16 13.20 5.11
N LYS A 182 0.13 13.31 3.82
CA LYS A 182 1.23 14.12 3.31
C LYS A 182 0.96 15.63 3.32
N GLY A 183 -0.29 16.04 3.43
CA GLY A 183 -0.75 17.43 3.47
C GLY A 183 -2.25 17.50 3.68
N PHE A 184 -2.81 18.70 3.71
CA PHE A 184 -4.24 18.90 3.99
C PHE A 184 -4.94 19.86 3.01
N THR A 185 -4.40 19.98 1.78
CA THR A 185 -4.97 20.80 0.71
C THR A 185 -5.00 20.08 -0.63
N ASP A 186 -6.00 20.41 -1.46
CA ASP A 186 -6.12 19.88 -2.82
C ASP A 186 -4.90 20.25 -3.67
N SER A 187 -4.42 21.50 -3.53
CA SER A 187 -3.27 22.01 -4.29
C SER A 187 -1.98 21.22 -3.98
N PHE A 188 -1.75 20.87 -2.71
CA PHE A 188 -0.60 20.07 -2.30
C PHE A 188 -0.64 18.68 -2.96
N TYR A 189 -1.75 17.96 -2.82
CA TYR A 189 -1.87 16.60 -3.37
C TYR A 189 -1.83 16.57 -4.90
N GLN A 190 -2.43 17.55 -5.57
CA GLN A 190 -2.36 17.65 -7.03
C GLN A 190 -0.94 17.93 -7.53
N LYS A 191 -0.22 18.82 -6.85
CA LYS A 191 1.14 19.23 -7.25
C LYS A 191 2.16 18.14 -6.94
N LEU A 192 2.19 17.63 -5.70
CA LEU A 192 3.24 16.74 -5.24
C LEU A 192 2.96 15.27 -5.57
N SER A 193 1.75 14.79 -5.28
CA SER A 193 1.39 13.36 -5.39
C SER A 193 0.57 13.04 -6.63
N ARG A 194 0.09 14.07 -7.34
CA ARG A 194 -0.72 13.99 -8.56
C ARG A 194 -2.03 13.23 -8.40
N VAL A 195 -2.64 13.34 -7.21
CA VAL A 195 -3.95 12.73 -6.90
C VAL A 195 -5.00 13.79 -6.60
N HIS A 196 -6.28 13.46 -6.80
CA HIS A 196 -7.39 14.39 -6.67
C HIS A 196 -8.26 14.15 -5.44
N ASN A 197 -8.59 12.90 -5.12
CA ASN A 197 -9.47 12.55 -4.01
C ASN A 197 -8.68 12.19 -2.75
N TRP A 198 -7.85 13.11 -2.24
CA TRP A 198 -7.03 12.83 -1.07
C TRP A 198 -7.82 12.64 0.23
N ARG A 199 -9.01 13.26 0.35
CA ARG A 199 -9.87 13.08 1.53
C ARG A 199 -10.29 11.64 1.76
N GLY A 200 -10.36 10.85 0.70
CA GLY A 200 -10.57 9.41 0.82
C GLY A 200 -9.46 8.66 1.58
N ILE A 201 -8.25 9.26 1.71
CA ILE A 201 -7.18 8.72 2.58
C ILE A 201 -7.63 8.80 4.04
N LEU A 202 -8.20 9.93 4.44
CA LEU A 202 -8.69 10.17 5.81
C LEU A 202 -9.85 9.21 6.13
N GLU A 203 -10.84 9.11 5.24
CA GLU A 203 -12.00 8.22 5.37
C GLU A 203 -11.58 6.75 5.55
N VAL A 204 -10.56 6.32 4.81
CA VAL A 204 -10.04 4.94 4.91
C VAL A 204 -9.27 4.74 6.21
N ALA A 205 -8.50 5.72 6.68
CA ALA A 205 -7.81 5.65 7.96
C ALA A 205 -8.78 5.59 9.15
N GLU A 206 -9.83 6.42 9.12
CA GLU A 206 -10.93 6.37 10.10
C GLU A 206 -11.65 5.00 10.07
N ARG A 207 -11.90 4.46 8.87
CA ARG A 207 -12.51 3.14 8.70
C ARG A 207 -11.62 2.02 9.26
N ALA A 208 -10.30 2.09 9.05
CA ALA A 208 -9.33 1.15 9.63
C ALA A 208 -9.41 1.17 11.17
N LYS A 209 -9.48 2.36 11.76
CA LYS A 209 -9.60 2.54 13.21
C LYS A 209 -10.95 2.06 13.75
N HIS A 210 -12.06 2.57 13.21
CA HIS A 210 -13.38 2.41 13.83
C HIS A 210 -14.09 1.12 13.44
N LYS A 211 -13.94 0.66 12.20
CA LYS A 211 -14.56 -0.59 11.75
C LYS A 211 -13.72 -1.81 12.08
N TRP A 212 -12.41 -1.71 11.88
CA TRP A 212 -11.51 -2.88 11.98
C TRP A 212 -10.69 -2.89 13.27
N ASN A 213 -10.82 -1.85 14.10
CA ASN A 213 -10.08 -1.71 15.36
C ASN A 213 -8.56 -1.85 15.21
N MET A 214 -8.04 -1.44 14.05
CA MET A 214 -6.59 -1.43 13.81
C MET A 214 -5.91 -0.39 14.68
N HIS A 215 -4.65 -0.65 15.05
CA HIS A 215 -3.78 0.40 15.53
C HIS A 215 -3.45 1.34 14.38
N VAL A 216 -3.75 2.64 14.52
CA VAL A 216 -3.49 3.64 13.47
C VAL A 216 -2.44 4.62 13.95
N GLU A 217 -1.36 4.77 13.19
CA GLU A 217 -0.40 5.87 13.35
C GLU A 217 -0.33 6.71 12.08
N VAL A 218 -0.37 8.03 12.26
CA VAL A 218 -0.32 9.00 11.16
C VAL A 218 1.07 9.60 11.08
N VAL A 219 1.62 9.66 9.89
CA VAL A 219 2.92 10.29 9.64
C VAL A 219 2.77 11.35 8.56
N THR A 220 3.34 12.52 8.83
CA THR A 220 3.45 13.61 7.87
C THR A 220 4.91 13.97 7.68
N ASN A 221 5.43 13.75 6.48
CA ASN A 221 6.74 14.25 6.11
C ASN A 221 6.64 15.75 5.78
N ILE A 222 7.26 16.60 6.59
CA ILE A 222 7.23 18.04 6.38
C ILE A 222 8.22 18.42 5.28
N ILE A 223 7.71 19.07 4.25
CA ILE A 223 8.47 19.56 3.11
C ILE A 223 8.44 21.10 3.17
N PRO A 224 9.57 21.75 3.47
CA PRO A 224 9.62 23.20 3.60
C PRO A 224 9.01 23.92 2.39
N THR A 225 8.19 24.92 2.65
CA THR A 225 7.45 25.74 1.67
C THR A 225 6.33 25.02 0.91
N MET A 226 6.03 23.76 1.27
CA MET A 226 5.02 22.96 0.58
C MET A 226 3.84 22.58 1.45
N ASN A 227 4.10 22.12 2.69
CA ASN A 227 3.08 21.67 3.65
C ASN A 227 3.41 22.06 5.09
N ASP A 228 4.30 23.03 5.30
CA ASP A 228 4.75 23.55 6.60
C ASP A 228 3.98 24.81 7.04
N ASP A 229 2.92 25.20 6.32
CA ASP A 229 2.06 26.30 6.70
C ASP A 229 1.01 25.89 7.76
N ASP A 230 0.55 26.89 8.53
CA ASP A 230 -0.40 26.68 9.64
C ASP A 230 -1.70 26.01 9.16
N GLN A 231 -2.20 26.34 7.98
CA GLN A 231 -3.44 25.76 7.46
C GLN A 231 -3.34 24.24 7.31
N GLN A 232 -2.23 23.74 6.81
CA GLN A 232 -2.02 22.29 6.61
C GLN A 232 -1.76 21.60 7.94
N LEU A 233 -0.87 22.15 8.78
CA LEU A 233 -0.51 21.53 10.07
C LEU A 233 -1.70 21.51 11.04
N GLU A 234 -2.45 22.62 11.15
CA GLU A 234 -3.67 22.65 11.95
C GLU A 234 -4.78 21.74 11.39
N GLY A 235 -4.89 21.65 10.06
CA GLY A 235 -5.83 20.74 9.42
C GLY A 235 -5.58 19.29 9.80
N ILE A 236 -4.33 18.85 9.75
CA ILE A 236 -3.93 17.49 10.17
C ILE A 236 -4.18 17.31 11.68
N ALA A 237 -3.74 18.26 12.51
CA ALA A 237 -3.87 18.17 13.96
C ALA A 237 -5.35 18.14 14.44
N LYS A 238 -6.23 18.85 13.76
CA LYS A 238 -7.67 18.85 14.08
C LYS A 238 -8.38 17.58 13.62
N TRP A 239 -7.84 16.91 12.60
CA TRP A 239 -8.40 15.66 12.12
C TRP A 239 -8.00 14.45 12.98
N ILE A 240 -6.76 14.43 13.53
CA ILE A 240 -6.29 13.39 14.44
C ILE A 240 -7.05 13.43 15.78
#